data_9b437cd00ca56e5313201edcad23d78a
#
_entry.id   9b437cd00ca56e5313201edcad23d78a
#
_cell.length_a   1.000
_cell.length_b   1.000
_cell.length_c   1.000
_cell.angle_alpha   90.00
_cell.angle_beta   90.00
_cell.angle_gamma   90.00
#
_symmetry.space_group_name_H-M   'P 1'
#
loop_
_entity.id
_entity.type
_entity.pdbx_description
1 polymer ?
#
loop_
_entity_poly.entity_id
_entity_poly.type
_entity_poly.pdbx_seq_one_letter_code
_entity_poly.pdbx_strand_id
1 'polypeptide(L)'
;MTSIRRRTLGLVLLVFGVSMLIIGLVSYRYAAHEIEELYDANLAQSARLLEGLIQAPLPPERRAALLASLEDALLRADQSDKRLAGHRYESKLAFQLWEAERLVLRSASAPSAPLATGPAGYTTARVAGHEWRVYVLDMAESSRRVMVAERSDVRGELIRAVALRTLLPDLLGLPLLMLLLWWATGRGLRPLSRLAAAIRQRDPHNLQPLTLRPLPRELDTIVGALNRLLERLRNLRVREKRFIADAAHELRTPLAVLDLHAQNALAAASPSDRREALEELRGGVARATRLVSQLLTLARLDPDEVSPVRPTQDLLLEVREALAELAPLAAEREQTLDLHADHTADWRLPTEPGTLATLVHNLVGNALRHSPPGGLVRVQLIAEPEQLILRVDDSGPGIPAEERERVLERFHRAGPGAGAGLGLSIVERLLDRHGGRLLLREAPEGGLRAEARLPRR
;
A
#
# COMPACT_ATOMS: atom_id res chain seq x y z
N MET A 1 -7.26 12.35 14.53
CA MET A 1 -6.95 11.44 13.39
C MET A 1 -8.26 11.00 12.76
N THR A 2 -8.50 11.38 11.52
CA THR A 2 -9.73 11.03 10.79
C THR A 2 -9.66 9.58 10.32
N SER A 3 -10.60 8.74 10.76
CA SER A 3 -10.71 7.36 10.33
C SER A 3 -10.92 7.31 8.80
N ILE A 4 -10.18 6.44 8.08
CA ILE A 4 -10.34 6.17 6.64
C ILE A 4 -11.82 5.95 6.33
N ARG A 5 -12.54 5.22 7.19
CA ARG A 5 -13.98 5.00 7.08
C ARG A 5 -14.79 6.29 7.04
N ARG A 6 -14.49 7.28 7.89
CA ARG A 6 -15.21 8.57 7.91
C ARG A 6 -14.89 9.40 6.67
N ARG A 7 -13.65 9.38 6.21
CA ARG A 7 -13.22 10.13 5.03
C ARG A 7 -13.81 9.57 3.74
N THR A 8 -13.74 8.26 3.53
CA THR A 8 -14.34 7.61 2.34
C THR A 8 -15.85 7.74 2.33
N LEU A 9 -16.51 7.52 3.47
CA LEU A 9 -17.96 7.69 3.59
C LEU A 9 -18.36 9.13 3.30
N GLY A 10 -17.68 10.12 3.90
CA GLY A 10 -17.94 11.54 3.67
C GLY A 10 -17.80 11.95 2.20
N LEU A 11 -16.77 11.45 1.52
CA LEU A 11 -16.51 11.76 0.11
C LEU A 11 -17.58 11.13 -0.81
N VAL A 12 -17.94 9.86 -0.57
CA VAL A 12 -19.00 9.18 -1.31
C VAL A 12 -20.35 9.87 -1.11
N LEU A 13 -20.67 10.24 0.14
CA LEU A 13 -21.91 10.95 0.45
C LEU A 13 -21.98 12.34 -0.18
N LEU A 14 -20.87 13.06 -0.21
CA LEU A 14 -20.81 14.39 -0.84
C LEU A 14 -21.01 14.26 -2.35
N VAL A 15 -20.32 13.36 -3.02
CA VAL A 15 -20.46 13.13 -4.47
C VAL A 15 -21.88 12.70 -4.81
N PHE A 16 -22.44 11.77 -4.05
CA PHE A 16 -23.78 11.26 -4.29
C PHE A 16 -24.85 12.33 -4.01
N GLY A 17 -24.71 13.10 -2.91
CA GLY A 17 -25.62 14.18 -2.59
C GLY A 17 -25.63 15.31 -3.63
N VAL A 18 -24.44 15.70 -4.10
CA VAL A 18 -24.31 16.69 -5.20
C VAL A 18 -24.93 16.16 -6.49
N SER A 19 -24.67 14.91 -6.85
CA SER A 19 -25.24 14.28 -8.03
C SER A 19 -26.78 14.25 -7.98
N MET A 20 -27.37 13.84 -6.84
CA MET A 20 -28.82 13.84 -6.64
C MET A 20 -29.43 15.24 -6.70
N LEU A 21 -28.76 16.24 -6.12
CA LEU A 21 -29.20 17.63 -6.20
C LEU A 21 -29.25 18.13 -7.66
N ILE A 22 -28.20 17.82 -8.44
CA ILE A 22 -28.14 18.20 -9.85
C ILE A 22 -29.24 17.49 -10.65
N ILE A 23 -29.40 16.19 -10.47
CA ILE A 23 -30.44 15.39 -11.15
C ILE A 23 -31.83 15.92 -10.81
N GLY A 24 -32.11 16.17 -9.52
CA GLY A 24 -33.38 16.71 -9.06
C GLY A 24 -33.69 18.12 -9.67
N LEU A 25 -32.69 19.00 -9.71
CA LEU A 25 -32.84 20.33 -10.31
C LEU A 25 -33.09 20.26 -11.80
N VAL A 26 -32.36 19.44 -12.52
CA VAL A 26 -32.50 19.23 -13.97
C VAL A 26 -33.86 18.61 -14.27
N SER A 27 -34.24 17.57 -13.55
CA SER A 27 -35.55 16.88 -13.72
C SER A 27 -36.70 17.82 -13.45
N TYR A 28 -36.61 18.66 -12.39
CA TYR A 28 -37.62 19.70 -12.11
C TYR A 28 -37.77 20.69 -13.25
N ARG A 29 -36.64 21.22 -13.77
CA ARG A 29 -36.67 22.18 -14.89
C ARG A 29 -37.23 21.56 -16.17
N TYR A 30 -36.83 20.32 -16.45
CA TYR A 30 -37.32 19.59 -17.62
C TYR A 30 -38.83 19.35 -17.55
N ALA A 31 -39.33 18.86 -16.41
CA ALA A 31 -40.74 18.63 -16.19
C ALA A 31 -41.57 19.93 -16.25
N ALA A 32 -41.05 21.03 -15.69
CA ALA A 32 -41.70 22.32 -15.76
C ALA A 32 -41.82 22.82 -17.20
N HIS A 33 -40.76 22.71 -17.99
CA HIS A 33 -40.73 23.12 -19.39
C HIS A 33 -41.68 22.30 -20.27
N GLU A 34 -41.64 20.98 -20.14
CA GLU A 34 -42.50 20.04 -20.86
C GLU A 34 -43.99 20.26 -20.56
N ILE A 35 -44.32 20.55 -19.29
CA ILE A 35 -45.68 20.89 -18.88
C ILE A 35 -46.11 22.22 -19.53
N GLU A 36 -45.28 23.25 -19.54
CA GLU A 36 -45.57 24.54 -20.17
C GLU A 36 -45.84 24.39 -21.67
N GLU A 37 -45.01 23.66 -22.41
CA GLU A 37 -45.20 23.42 -23.84
C GLU A 37 -46.49 22.65 -24.15
N LEU A 38 -46.78 21.62 -23.37
CA LEU A 38 -47.97 20.79 -23.57
C LEU A 38 -49.27 21.59 -23.34
N TYR A 39 -49.30 22.45 -22.32
CA TYR A 39 -50.43 23.30 -22.02
C TYR A 39 -50.59 24.44 -23.05
N ASP A 40 -49.49 25.04 -23.49
CA ASP A 40 -49.52 26.07 -24.56
C ASP A 40 -50.02 25.46 -25.90
N ALA A 41 -49.60 24.24 -26.24
CA ALA A 41 -50.12 23.50 -27.40
C ALA A 41 -51.64 23.24 -27.29
N ASN A 42 -52.15 22.87 -26.12
CA ASN A 42 -53.57 22.63 -25.86
C ASN A 42 -54.38 23.93 -25.99
N LEU A 43 -53.87 25.09 -25.52
CA LEU A 43 -54.52 26.37 -25.72
C LEU A 43 -54.67 26.72 -27.20
N ALA A 44 -53.58 26.55 -27.98
CA ALA A 44 -53.60 26.81 -29.41
C ALA A 44 -54.55 25.85 -30.15
N GLN A 45 -54.57 24.58 -29.82
CA GLN A 45 -55.47 23.58 -30.39
C GLN A 45 -56.95 23.96 -30.08
N SER A 46 -57.23 24.29 -28.85
CA SER A 46 -58.59 24.71 -28.43
C SER A 46 -59.07 25.96 -29.19
N ALA A 47 -58.17 26.96 -29.36
CA ALA A 47 -58.48 28.16 -30.12
C ALA A 47 -58.79 27.87 -31.60
N ARG A 48 -58.01 26.96 -32.25
CA ARG A 48 -58.25 26.56 -33.64
C ARG A 48 -59.54 25.76 -33.80
N LEU A 49 -59.89 24.91 -32.81
CA LEU A 49 -61.16 24.19 -32.83
C LEU A 49 -62.35 25.16 -32.73
N LEU A 50 -62.28 26.19 -31.88
CA LEU A 50 -63.30 27.23 -31.77
C LEU A 50 -63.37 28.06 -33.06
N GLU A 51 -62.23 28.38 -33.66
CA GLU A 51 -62.18 29.08 -34.97
C GLU A 51 -62.90 28.26 -36.05
N GLY A 52 -62.60 26.98 -36.18
CA GLY A 52 -63.23 26.10 -37.17
C GLY A 52 -64.75 25.98 -36.98
N LEU A 53 -65.21 25.96 -35.71
CA LEU A 53 -66.65 25.94 -35.43
C LEU A 53 -67.35 27.31 -35.78
N ILE A 54 -66.67 28.42 -35.58
CA ILE A 54 -67.23 29.75 -35.85
C ILE A 54 -67.22 30.11 -37.35
N GLN A 55 -66.21 29.60 -38.10
CA GLN A 55 -66.05 29.76 -39.53
C GLN A 55 -66.89 28.81 -40.39
N ALA A 56 -67.54 27.86 -39.75
CA ALA A 56 -68.38 26.88 -40.49
C ALA A 56 -69.42 27.67 -41.37
N PRO A 57 -69.61 27.24 -42.64
CA PRO A 57 -70.54 27.90 -43.58
C PRO A 57 -71.99 27.58 -43.23
N LEU A 58 -72.48 28.22 -42.20
CA LEU A 58 -73.82 28.04 -41.67
C LEU A 58 -74.71 29.31 -42.01
N PRO A 59 -75.96 29.06 -42.31
CA PRO A 59 -76.90 30.16 -42.40
C PRO A 59 -76.95 31.01 -41.13
N PRO A 60 -77.23 32.34 -41.23
CA PRO A 60 -77.19 33.26 -40.09
C PRO A 60 -78.01 32.77 -38.87
N GLU A 61 -79.19 32.19 -39.14
CA GLU A 61 -80.13 31.69 -38.12
C GLU A 61 -79.56 30.50 -37.37
N ARG A 62 -78.88 29.56 -38.10
CA ARG A 62 -78.25 28.40 -37.52
C ARG A 62 -76.97 28.72 -36.75
N ARG A 63 -76.27 29.79 -37.20
CA ARG A 63 -75.09 30.31 -36.53
C ARG A 63 -75.44 30.87 -35.15
N ALA A 64 -76.55 31.69 -35.12
CA ALA A 64 -77.02 32.21 -33.86
C ALA A 64 -77.50 31.11 -32.88
N ALA A 65 -78.18 30.09 -33.42
CA ALA A 65 -78.61 28.96 -32.60
C ALA A 65 -77.38 28.11 -32.09
N LEU A 66 -76.35 27.97 -32.93
CA LEU A 66 -75.09 27.27 -32.51
C LEU A 66 -74.35 28.03 -31.41
N LEU A 67 -74.24 29.36 -31.56
CA LEU A 67 -73.60 30.19 -30.53
C LEU A 67 -74.39 30.14 -29.21
N ALA A 68 -75.73 30.25 -29.27
CA ALA A 68 -76.59 30.11 -28.09
C ALA A 68 -76.50 28.73 -27.44
N SER A 69 -76.42 27.66 -28.24
CA SER A 69 -76.27 26.28 -27.70
C SER A 69 -74.84 26.06 -27.12
N LEU A 70 -73.81 26.64 -27.69
CA LEU A 70 -72.44 26.60 -27.17
C LEU A 70 -72.37 27.38 -25.85
N GLU A 71 -72.97 28.54 -25.74
CA GLU A 71 -73.05 29.35 -24.50
C GLU A 71 -73.79 28.61 -23.41
N ASP A 72 -74.91 27.97 -23.72
CA ASP A 72 -75.71 27.19 -22.82
C ASP A 72 -74.91 25.84 -22.37
N ALA A 73 -74.24 25.21 -23.29
CA ALA A 73 -73.40 24.06 -22.99
C ALA A 73 -72.22 24.42 -22.08
N LEU A 74 -71.58 25.56 -22.28
CA LEU A 74 -70.50 26.04 -21.50
C LEU A 74 -70.91 26.53 -20.10
N LEU A 75 -72.07 27.14 -19.99
CA LEU A 75 -72.70 27.52 -18.69
C LEU A 75 -73.11 26.28 -17.88
N ARG A 76 -73.56 25.21 -18.55
CA ARG A 76 -73.89 23.93 -17.92
C ARG A 76 -72.66 23.13 -17.53
N ALA A 77 -71.60 23.15 -18.29
CA ALA A 77 -70.35 22.53 -17.95
C ALA A 77 -69.81 23.04 -16.61
N ASP A 78 -69.91 24.34 -16.35
CA ASP A 78 -69.50 24.94 -15.07
C ASP A 78 -70.41 24.54 -13.89
N GLN A 79 -71.71 24.27 -14.17
CA GLN A 79 -72.67 23.85 -13.15
C GLN A 79 -72.59 22.31 -12.84
N SER A 80 -72.17 21.51 -13.82
CA SER A 80 -72.02 20.04 -13.66
C SER A 80 -70.79 19.66 -12.90
N ASP A 81 -69.77 20.53 -12.75
CA ASP A 81 -68.59 20.33 -11.97
C ASP A 81 -68.87 20.09 -10.45
N LYS A 82 -70.11 20.44 -10.01
CA LYS A 82 -70.55 20.16 -8.62
C LYS A 82 -71.25 18.79 -8.42
N ARG A 83 -71.58 18.06 -9.50
CA ARG A 83 -72.43 16.82 -9.39
C ARG A 83 -71.92 15.57 -10.09
N LEU A 84 -71.00 15.64 -11.01
CA LEU A 84 -70.44 14.52 -11.74
C LEU A 84 -68.90 14.65 -11.77
N ALA A 85 -68.18 13.55 -11.61
CA ALA A 85 -66.74 13.41 -11.49
C ALA A 85 -65.92 14.15 -12.59
N GLY A 86 -66.09 15.46 -12.72
CA GLY A 86 -65.26 16.35 -13.50
C GLY A 86 -63.88 16.53 -12.90
N HIS A 87 -62.87 16.63 -13.69
CA HIS A 87 -61.50 16.83 -13.20
C HIS A 87 -61.39 18.23 -12.56
N ARG A 88 -60.75 18.31 -11.39
CA ARG A 88 -60.55 19.50 -10.53
C ARG A 88 -60.00 20.73 -11.28
N TYR A 89 -59.62 20.56 -12.53
CA TYR A 89 -59.03 21.59 -13.40
C TYR A 89 -59.92 22.08 -14.53
N GLU A 90 -61.11 21.54 -14.79
CA GLU A 90 -62.01 21.91 -15.89
C GLU A 90 -62.57 23.35 -15.76
N SER A 91 -62.81 23.82 -14.54
CA SER A 91 -63.35 25.17 -14.27
C SER A 91 -62.31 26.32 -14.46
N LYS A 92 -61.09 25.98 -14.83
CA LYS A 92 -60.00 26.94 -14.91
C LYS A 92 -59.61 27.32 -16.34
N LEU A 93 -60.32 26.77 -17.36
CA LEU A 93 -60.21 27.15 -18.75
C LEU A 93 -61.22 28.25 -19.05
N ALA A 94 -60.81 29.32 -19.72
CA ALA A 94 -61.63 30.40 -20.13
C ALA A 94 -61.45 30.66 -21.63
N PHE A 95 -62.53 31.01 -22.32
CA PHE A 95 -62.46 31.50 -23.68
C PHE A 95 -63.37 32.70 -23.87
N GLN A 96 -63.02 33.56 -24.85
CA GLN A 96 -63.75 34.73 -25.27
C GLN A 96 -63.69 34.80 -26.79
N LEU A 97 -64.84 35.25 -27.40
CA LEU A 97 -64.96 35.66 -28.79
C LEU A 97 -65.31 37.13 -28.84
N TRP A 98 -64.47 37.91 -29.46
CA TRP A 98 -64.65 39.34 -29.66
C TRP A 98 -64.87 39.64 -31.15
N GLU A 99 -65.78 40.51 -31.47
CA GLU A 99 -65.94 41.08 -32.78
C GLU A 99 -65.71 42.60 -32.67
N ALA A 100 -64.63 43.06 -33.23
CA ALA A 100 -64.05 44.37 -32.94
C ALA A 100 -63.95 44.64 -31.43
N GLU A 101 -64.68 45.54 -30.84
CA GLU A 101 -64.65 45.80 -29.40
C GLU A 101 -65.85 45.20 -28.63
N ARG A 102 -66.69 44.40 -29.31
CA ARG A 102 -67.86 43.76 -28.70
C ARG A 102 -67.58 42.31 -28.32
N LEU A 103 -67.84 42.00 -27.07
CA LEU A 103 -67.81 40.59 -26.60
C LEU A 103 -69.03 39.86 -27.15
N VAL A 104 -68.84 38.84 -27.98
CA VAL A 104 -69.88 38.02 -28.62
C VAL A 104 -70.22 36.77 -27.84
N LEU A 105 -69.20 36.12 -27.33
CA LEU A 105 -69.31 34.84 -26.58
C LEU A 105 -68.24 34.77 -25.51
N ARG A 106 -68.55 34.23 -24.35
CA ARG A 106 -67.61 33.94 -23.30
C ARG A 106 -67.98 32.66 -22.53
N SER A 107 -66.96 31.95 -21.97
CA SER A 107 -67.21 30.93 -20.95
C SER A 107 -67.64 31.57 -19.62
N ALA A 108 -68.30 30.80 -18.75
CA ALA A 108 -68.67 31.24 -17.41
C ALA A 108 -67.47 31.65 -16.57
N SER A 109 -66.35 30.99 -16.78
CA SER A 109 -65.05 31.22 -16.12
C SER A 109 -64.31 32.46 -16.61
N ALA A 110 -64.72 32.98 -17.80
CA ALA A 110 -64.07 34.14 -18.39
C ALA A 110 -64.63 35.46 -17.83
N PRO A 111 -63.79 36.47 -17.53
CA PRO A 111 -64.21 37.79 -17.12
C PRO A 111 -64.93 38.50 -18.26
N SER A 112 -65.65 39.54 -17.95
CA SER A 112 -66.30 40.40 -18.98
C SER A 112 -65.33 41.36 -19.70
N ALA A 113 -64.18 41.61 -19.08
CA ALA A 113 -63.09 42.38 -19.70
C ALA A 113 -62.24 41.45 -20.62
N PRO A 114 -61.59 42.00 -21.67
CA PRO A 114 -60.70 41.22 -22.52
C PRO A 114 -59.62 40.52 -21.70
N LEU A 115 -59.41 39.22 -21.95
CA LEU A 115 -58.39 38.46 -21.32
C LEU A 115 -56.96 38.91 -21.71
N ALA A 116 -56.80 39.49 -22.91
CA ALA A 116 -55.57 40.08 -23.38
C ALA A 116 -55.83 41.17 -24.40
N THR A 117 -55.01 42.21 -24.41
CA THR A 117 -55.06 43.32 -25.34
C THR A 117 -53.93 43.39 -26.35
N GLY A 118 -53.08 42.35 -26.35
CA GLY A 118 -51.86 42.24 -27.16
C GLY A 118 -52.09 41.65 -28.56
N PRO A 119 -51.05 41.52 -29.39
CA PRO A 119 -51.11 40.90 -30.71
C PRO A 119 -51.43 39.37 -30.58
N ALA A 120 -51.75 38.75 -31.74
CA ALA A 120 -51.93 37.29 -31.81
C ALA A 120 -50.73 36.52 -31.30
N GLY A 121 -50.99 35.38 -30.62
CA GLY A 121 -49.98 34.54 -30.02
C GLY A 121 -50.17 34.35 -28.52
N TYR A 122 -49.13 33.81 -27.86
CA TYR A 122 -49.17 33.57 -26.42
C TYR A 122 -48.83 34.82 -25.61
N THR A 123 -49.64 35.09 -24.61
CA THR A 123 -49.39 36.19 -23.67
C THR A 123 -49.79 35.76 -22.26
N THR A 124 -49.23 36.44 -21.28
CA THR A 124 -49.63 36.27 -19.87
C THR A 124 -50.29 37.56 -19.41
N ALA A 125 -51.49 37.44 -18.87
CA ALA A 125 -52.29 38.60 -18.44
C ALA A 125 -52.77 38.36 -16.99
N ARG A 126 -52.89 39.47 -16.24
CA ARG A 126 -53.43 39.44 -14.89
C ARG A 126 -54.83 40.06 -14.88
N VAL A 127 -55.85 39.23 -14.76
CA VAL A 127 -57.26 39.66 -14.80
C VAL A 127 -57.97 39.08 -13.57
N ALA A 128 -58.74 39.93 -12.91
CA ALA A 128 -59.52 39.60 -11.70
C ALA A 128 -58.66 38.98 -10.57
N GLY A 129 -57.44 39.43 -10.38
CA GLY A 129 -56.53 38.95 -9.33
C GLY A 129 -55.83 37.62 -9.60
N HIS A 130 -56.11 36.99 -10.74
CA HIS A 130 -55.49 35.74 -11.18
C HIS A 130 -54.56 35.98 -12.39
N GLU A 131 -53.52 35.20 -12.48
CA GLU A 131 -52.63 35.19 -13.63
C GLU A 131 -53.11 34.15 -14.65
N TRP A 132 -53.28 34.58 -15.89
CA TRP A 132 -53.81 33.79 -16.98
C TRP A 132 -52.77 33.70 -18.09
N ARG A 133 -52.53 32.50 -18.58
CA ARG A 133 -51.83 32.24 -19.83
C ARG A 133 -52.86 32.27 -20.95
N VAL A 134 -52.76 33.17 -21.87
CA VAL A 134 -53.75 33.44 -22.93
C VAL A 134 -53.14 33.17 -24.28
N TYR A 135 -53.83 32.44 -25.12
CA TYR A 135 -53.55 32.33 -26.54
C TYR A 135 -54.55 33.14 -27.29
N VAL A 136 -54.06 34.11 -28.07
CA VAL A 136 -54.87 35.05 -28.88
C VAL A 136 -54.77 34.64 -30.33
N LEU A 137 -55.91 34.37 -30.99
CA LEU A 137 -56.00 34.02 -32.38
C LEU A 137 -56.86 35.06 -33.11
N ASP A 138 -56.28 35.84 -34.06
CA ASP A 138 -56.96 36.76 -34.91
C ASP A 138 -57.43 36.02 -36.16
N MET A 139 -58.77 36.17 -36.49
CA MET A 139 -59.35 35.54 -37.68
C MET A 139 -59.09 36.41 -38.89
N ALA A 140 -58.40 35.89 -39.93
CA ALA A 140 -57.86 36.65 -41.05
C ALA A 140 -58.95 37.33 -41.94
N GLU A 141 -60.14 36.75 -41.98
CA GLU A 141 -61.24 37.26 -42.88
C GLU A 141 -62.33 38.03 -42.15
N SER A 142 -62.22 38.26 -40.85
CA SER A 142 -63.22 38.97 -40.04
C SER A 142 -62.53 39.73 -38.89
N SER A 143 -63.05 40.84 -38.48
CA SER A 143 -62.54 41.58 -37.31
C SER A 143 -62.88 40.85 -36.02
N ARG A 144 -62.67 39.50 -36.01
CA ARG A 144 -63.00 38.65 -34.89
C ARG A 144 -61.67 38.08 -34.25
N ARG A 145 -61.73 37.99 -32.96
CA ARG A 145 -60.62 37.53 -32.13
C ARG A 145 -61.10 36.44 -31.16
N VAL A 146 -60.46 35.32 -31.21
CA VAL A 146 -60.67 34.22 -30.24
C VAL A 146 -59.53 34.26 -29.20
N MET A 147 -59.92 34.27 -27.94
CA MET A 147 -58.99 34.22 -26.85
C MET A 147 -59.29 32.93 -26.03
N VAL A 148 -58.31 32.06 -25.87
CA VAL A 148 -58.41 30.91 -24.98
C VAL A 148 -57.37 31.07 -23.90
N ALA A 149 -57.77 30.93 -22.63
CA ALA A 149 -56.88 31.19 -21.52
C ALA A 149 -57.03 30.11 -20.45
N GLU A 150 -55.96 29.88 -19.77
CA GLU A 150 -55.90 28.99 -18.59
C GLU A 150 -55.22 29.67 -17.41
N ARG A 151 -55.68 29.40 -16.20
CA ARG A 151 -55.10 29.99 -15.01
C ARG A 151 -53.74 29.35 -14.68
N SER A 152 -52.74 30.19 -14.45
CA SER A 152 -51.34 29.75 -14.15
C SER A 152 -51.20 28.96 -12.85
N ASP A 153 -52.15 29.09 -11.90
CA ASP A 153 -52.14 28.34 -10.64
C ASP A 153 -52.30 26.82 -10.85
N VAL A 154 -53.03 26.40 -11.91
CA VAL A 154 -53.21 24.99 -12.29
C VAL A 154 -51.88 24.35 -12.63
N ARG A 155 -51.10 25.06 -13.48
CA ARG A 155 -49.76 24.60 -13.88
C ARG A 155 -48.83 24.49 -12.71
N GLY A 156 -48.84 25.45 -11.77
CA GLY A 156 -48.03 25.44 -10.55
C GLY A 156 -48.37 24.26 -9.61
N GLU A 157 -49.65 23.92 -9.46
CA GLU A 157 -50.05 22.75 -8.66
C GLU A 157 -49.58 21.45 -9.27
N LEU A 158 -49.69 21.30 -10.59
CA LEU A 158 -49.25 20.10 -11.29
C LEU A 158 -47.72 19.93 -11.24
N ILE A 159 -46.98 20.99 -11.50
CA ILE A 159 -45.52 21.01 -11.40
C ILE A 159 -45.09 20.60 -9.99
N ARG A 160 -45.72 21.15 -8.94
CA ARG A 160 -45.44 20.77 -7.54
C ARG A 160 -45.78 19.30 -7.26
N ALA A 161 -46.91 18.80 -7.77
CA ALA A 161 -47.30 17.41 -7.56
C ALA A 161 -46.33 16.44 -8.24
N VAL A 162 -45.90 16.75 -9.47
CA VAL A 162 -44.87 15.95 -10.18
C VAL A 162 -43.54 16.04 -9.46
N ALA A 163 -43.11 17.25 -9.07
CA ALA A 163 -41.86 17.45 -8.35
C ALA A 163 -41.82 16.65 -7.02
N LEU A 164 -42.88 16.72 -6.23
CA LEU A 164 -42.99 15.97 -4.97
C LEU A 164 -42.94 14.47 -5.21
N ARG A 165 -43.64 13.93 -6.20
CA ARG A 165 -43.62 12.51 -6.53
C ARG A 165 -42.27 12.04 -7.03
N THR A 166 -41.53 12.91 -7.74
CA THR A 166 -40.17 12.57 -8.23
C THR A 166 -39.12 12.70 -7.15
N LEU A 167 -39.20 13.72 -6.28
CA LEU A 167 -38.20 13.98 -5.24
C LEU A 167 -38.40 13.14 -3.97
N LEU A 168 -39.63 12.68 -3.67
CA LEU A 168 -39.92 11.91 -2.46
C LEU A 168 -39.15 10.59 -2.38
N PRO A 169 -39.06 9.77 -3.45
CA PRO A 169 -38.24 8.56 -3.45
C PRO A 169 -36.77 8.84 -3.21
N ASP A 170 -36.23 9.92 -3.80
CA ASP A 170 -34.84 10.34 -3.62
C ASP A 170 -34.56 10.77 -2.19
N LEU A 171 -35.47 11.50 -1.58
CA LEU A 171 -35.36 11.98 -0.19
C LEU A 171 -35.38 10.82 0.81
N LEU A 172 -36.14 9.75 0.56
CA LEU A 172 -36.20 8.56 1.41
C LEU A 172 -35.07 7.56 1.07
N GLY A 173 -34.69 7.44 -0.19
CA GLY A 173 -33.66 6.55 -0.67
C GLY A 173 -32.25 6.94 -0.20
N LEU A 174 -31.98 8.25 -0.11
CA LEU A 174 -30.67 8.78 0.27
C LEU A 174 -30.24 8.34 1.70
N PRO A 175 -31.04 8.53 2.75
CA PRO A 175 -30.68 8.05 4.10
C PRO A 175 -30.58 6.54 4.18
N LEU A 176 -31.42 5.79 3.46
CA LEU A 176 -31.32 4.33 3.38
C LEU A 176 -30.00 3.90 2.73
N LEU A 177 -29.64 4.49 1.62
CA LEU A 177 -28.37 4.23 0.96
C LEU A 177 -27.18 4.58 1.86
N MET A 178 -27.24 5.70 2.58
CA MET A 178 -26.24 6.08 3.58
C MET A 178 -26.07 5.02 4.65
N LEU A 179 -27.15 4.51 5.18
CA LEU A 179 -27.15 3.46 6.20
C LEU A 179 -26.51 2.17 5.67
N LEU A 180 -26.89 1.76 4.46
CA LEU A 180 -26.35 0.58 3.79
C LEU A 180 -24.83 0.71 3.52
N LEU A 181 -24.39 1.85 3.00
CA LEU A 181 -22.97 2.14 2.77
C LEU A 181 -22.18 2.16 4.07
N TRP A 182 -22.72 2.78 5.11
CA TRP A 182 -22.10 2.80 6.43
C TRP A 182 -21.94 1.38 7.01
N TRP A 183 -22.98 0.56 6.89
CA TRP A 183 -22.95 -0.84 7.33
C TRP A 183 -21.96 -1.68 6.51
N ALA A 184 -22.03 -1.59 5.16
CA ALA A 184 -21.18 -2.34 4.25
C ALA A 184 -19.70 -1.99 4.45
N THR A 185 -19.37 -0.68 4.49
CA THR A 185 -18.00 -0.22 4.74
C THR A 185 -17.48 -0.65 6.11
N GLY A 186 -18.36 -0.58 7.14
CA GLY A 186 -18.02 -1.03 8.48
C GLY A 186 -17.72 -2.53 8.54
N ARG A 187 -18.48 -3.33 7.82
CA ARG A 187 -18.28 -4.79 7.76
C ARG A 187 -17.03 -5.14 6.92
N GLY A 188 -16.83 -4.47 5.79
CA GLY A 188 -15.67 -4.70 4.91
C GLY A 188 -14.33 -4.34 5.56
N LEU A 189 -14.29 -3.32 6.42
CA LEU A 189 -13.06 -2.90 7.11
C LEU A 189 -12.81 -3.60 8.46
N ARG A 190 -13.74 -4.43 8.96
CA ARG A 190 -13.56 -5.19 10.20
C ARG A 190 -12.31 -6.09 10.21
N PRO A 191 -11.99 -6.85 9.14
CA PRO A 191 -10.79 -7.68 9.12
C PRO A 191 -9.49 -6.87 9.31
N LEU A 192 -9.42 -5.67 8.71
CA LEU A 192 -8.28 -4.77 8.85
C LEU A 192 -8.12 -4.27 10.30
N SER A 193 -9.22 -3.92 10.95
CA SER A 193 -9.19 -3.48 12.36
C SER A 193 -8.80 -4.62 13.31
N ARG A 194 -9.23 -5.87 13.02
CA ARG A 194 -8.82 -7.07 13.77
C ARG A 194 -7.32 -7.33 13.59
N LEU A 195 -6.80 -7.25 12.37
CA LEU A 195 -5.37 -7.40 12.10
C LEU A 195 -4.56 -6.34 12.84
N ALA A 196 -4.95 -5.07 12.76
CA ALA A 196 -4.29 -3.98 13.47
C ALA A 196 -4.33 -4.15 14.99
N ALA A 197 -5.43 -4.67 15.55
CA ALA A 197 -5.54 -4.97 16.97
C ALA A 197 -4.62 -6.14 17.37
N ALA A 198 -4.60 -7.23 16.58
CA ALA A 198 -3.75 -8.38 16.82
C ALA A 198 -2.26 -8.02 16.81
N ILE A 199 -1.84 -7.12 15.91
CA ILE A 199 -0.46 -6.62 15.87
C ILE A 199 -0.16 -5.73 17.09
N ARG A 200 -1.04 -4.80 17.46
CA ARG A 200 -0.83 -3.88 18.59
C ARG A 200 -0.82 -4.57 19.95
N GLN A 201 -1.65 -5.59 20.13
CA GLN A 201 -1.75 -6.33 21.40
C GLN A 201 -0.70 -7.43 21.53
N ARG A 202 0.12 -7.62 20.51
CA ARG A 202 1.13 -8.65 20.50
C ARG A 202 2.29 -8.26 21.41
N ASP A 203 2.74 -9.22 22.21
CA ASP A 203 3.99 -9.10 22.96
C ASP A 203 5.15 -8.89 21.97
N PRO A 204 6.00 -7.86 22.15
CA PRO A 204 7.18 -7.61 21.32
C PRO A 204 8.12 -8.84 21.18
N HIS A 205 8.07 -9.74 22.14
CA HIS A 205 8.89 -10.96 22.16
C HIS A 205 8.25 -12.15 21.46
N ASN A 206 6.96 -12.08 21.14
CA ASN A 206 6.25 -13.17 20.46
C ASN A 206 6.41 -13.06 18.94
N LEU A 207 7.34 -13.82 18.37
CA LEU A 207 7.64 -13.89 16.93
C LEU A 207 6.91 -15.05 16.21
N GLN A 208 5.85 -15.63 16.80
CA GLN A 208 5.07 -16.68 16.15
C GLN A 208 4.28 -16.14 14.96
N PRO A 209 3.94 -16.94 13.93
CA PRO A 209 3.13 -16.49 12.81
C PRO A 209 1.76 -15.97 13.26
N LEU A 210 1.24 -14.98 12.55
CA LEU A 210 -0.14 -14.52 12.70
C LEU A 210 -1.09 -15.50 12.02
N THR A 211 -2.01 -16.10 12.78
CA THR A 211 -3.01 -17.07 12.29
C THR A 211 -4.42 -16.48 12.37
N LEU A 212 -4.71 -15.47 11.55
CA LEU A 212 -6.03 -14.86 11.48
C LEU A 212 -6.82 -15.49 10.32
N ARG A 213 -7.98 -16.07 10.60
CA ARG A 213 -8.90 -16.61 9.59
C ARG A 213 -10.35 -16.31 10.00
N PRO A 214 -11.25 -15.99 9.04
CA PRO A 214 -11.04 -15.79 7.61
C PRO A 214 -10.46 -14.40 7.30
N LEU A 215 -9.57 -14.33 6.29
CA LEU A 215 -8.98 -13.07 5.79
C LEU A 215 -9.40 -12.86 4.32
N PRO A 216 -9.69 -11.60 3.89
CA PRO A 216 -9.75 -11.23 2.49
C PRO A 216 -8.40 -11.48 1.80
N ARG A 217 -8.42 -11.77 0.48
CA ARG A 217 -7.21 -12.08 -0.31
C ARG A 217 -6.16 -10.97 -0.24
N GLU A 218 -6.58 -9.72 -0.21
CA GLU A 218 -5.72 -8.54 -0.12
C GLU A 218 -4.93 -8.50 1.19
N LEU A 219 -5.55 -8.91 2.28
CA LEU A 219 -4.91 -8.97 3.59
C LEU A 219 -4.05 -10.24 3.78
N ASP A 220 -4.38 -11.34 3.12
CA ASP A 220 -3.60 -12.58 3.18
C ASP A 220 -2.19 -12.37 2.65
N THR A 221 -2.03 -11.61 1.55
CA THR A 221 -0.72 -11.23 1.01
C THR A 221 0.12 -10.44 2.02
N ILE A 222 -0.49 -9.49 2.73
CA ILE A 222 0.18 -8.66 3.74
C ILE A 222 0.57 -9.51 4.95
N VAL A 223 -0.33 -10.36 5.43
CA VAL A 223 -0.08 -11.27 6.57
C VAL A 223 1.02 -12.28 6.20
N GLY A 224 1.02 -12.79 4.97
CA GLY A 224 2.08 -13.66 4.46
C GLY A 224 3.45 -12.97 4.45
N ALA A 225 3.53 -11.73 3.99
CA ALA A 225 4.77 -10.95 4.02
C ALA A 225 5.25 -10.67 5.46
N LEU A 226 4.33 -10.32 6.35
CA LEU A 226 4.63 -10.09 7.77
C LEU A 226 5.09 -11.38 8.45
N ASN A 227 4.47 -12.52 8.18
CA ASN A 227 4.89 -13.81 8.74
C ASN A 227 6.31 -14.20 8.28
N ARG A 228 6.67 -13.95 7.03
CA ARG A 228 8.05 -14.15 6.55
C ARG A 228 9.05 -13.25 7.29
N LEU A 229 8.68 -12.00 7.56
CA LEU A 229 9.53 -11.11 8.36
C LEU A 229 9.68 -11.58 9.80
N LEU A 230 8.59 -12.03 10.44
CA LEU A 230 8.61 -12.58 11.80
C LEU A 230 9.49 -13.83 11.88
N GLU A 231 9.44 -14.69 10.87
CA GLU A 231 10.27 -15.89 10.78
C GLU A 231 11.76 -15.53 10.65
N ARG A 232 12.11 -14.55 9.81
CA ARG A 232 13.49 -14.05 9.71
C ARG A 232 13.98 -13.51 11.05
N LEU A 233 13.20 -12.68 11.73
CA LEU A 233 13.53 -12.14 13.05
C LEU A 233 13.68 -13.25 14.10
N ARG A 234 12.82 -14.26 14.07
CA ARG A 234 12.92 -15.43 14.95
C ARG A 234 14.22 -16.18 14.74
N ASN A 235 14.58 -16.44 13.49
CA ASN A 235 15.81 -17.14 13.12
C ASN A 235 17.06 -16.35 13.55
N LEU A 236 17.05 -15.02 13.33
CA LEU A 236 18.12 -14.14 13.81
C LEU A 236 18.26 -14.22 15.34
N ARG A 237 17.16 -14.10 16.07
CA ARG A 237 17.17 -14.17 17.53
C ARG A 237 17.65 -15.54 18.09
N VAL A 238 17.28 -16.62 17.41
CA VAL A 238 17.78 -17.97 17.78
C VAL A 238 19.27 -18.05 17.57
N ARG A 239 19.80 -17.54 16.46
CA ARG A 239 21.24 -17.49 16.15
C ARG A 239 21.99 -16.63 17.16
N GLU A 240 21.46 -15.44 17.50
CA GLU A 240 22.03 -14.54 18.50
C GLU A 240 22.12 -15.22 19.89
N LYS A 241 21.02 -15.83 20.34
CA LYS A 241 21.00 -16.55 21.64
C LYS A 241 22.01 -17.68 21.67
N ARG A 242 22.13 -18.47 20.61
CA ARG A 242 23.15 -19.54 20.52
C ARG A 242 24.55 -18.95 20.59
N PHE A 243 24.83 -17.89 19.81
CA PHE A 243 26.12 -17.22 19.84
C PHE A 243 26.51 -16.76 21.25
N ILE A 244 25.57 -16.10 21.97
CA ILE A 244 25.85 -15.65 23.36
C ILE A 244 26.11 -16.83 24.30
N ALA A 245 25.32 -17.92 24.19
CA ALA A 245 25.47 -19.10 25.02
C ALA A 245 26.83 -19.81 24.77
N ASP A 246 27.18 -19.97 23.48
CA ASP A 246 28.43 -20.61 23.07
C ASP A 246 29.64 -19.75 23.48
N ALA A 247 29.57 -18.42 23.25
CA ALA A 247 30.61 -17.50 23.69
C ALA A 247 30.83 -17.53 25.21
N ALA A 248 29.76 -17.58 26.01
CA ALA A 248 29.82 -17.64 27.44
C ALA A 248 30.48 -18.99 27.92
N HIS A 249 30.17 -20.11 27.21
CA HIS A 249 30.74 -21.38 27.51
C HIS A 249 32.26 -21.42 27.23
N GLU A 250 32.65 -20.93 26.04
CA GLU A 250 34.04 -20.89 25.59
C GLU A 250 34.92 -19.91 26.39
N LEU A 251 34.32 -18.84 26.97
CA LEU A 251 35.04 -17.94 27.88
C LEU A 251 35.20 -18.51 29.29
N ARG A 252 34.26 -19.31 29.77
CA ARG A 252 34.32 -19.88 31.13
C ARG A 252 35.51 -20.79 31.30
N THR A 253 35.82 -21.62 30.31
CA THR A 253 36.92 -22.57 30.37
C THR A 253 38.30 -21.91 30.54
N PRO A 254 38.72 -20.96 29.67
CA PRO A 254 40.02 -20.30 29.88
C PRO A 254 40.08 -19.49 31.17
N LEU A 255 38.97 -18.87 31.60
CA LEU A 255 38.93 -18.15 32.87
C LEU A 255 39.15 -19.08 34.08
N ALA A 256 38.56 -20.29 34.07
CA ALA A 256 38.80 -21.27 35.13
C ALA A 256 40.25 -21.76 35.15
N VAL A 257 40.88 -21.94 33.97
CA VAL A 257 42.30 -22.32 33.87
C VAL A 257 43.20 -21.18 34.37
N LEU A 258 42.88 -19.92 34.06
CA LEU A 258 43.61 -18.75 34.58
C LEU A 258 43.54 -18.67 36.09
N ASP A 259 42.36 -18.88 36.67
CA ASP A 259 42.17 -18.91 38.11
C ASP A 259 43.03 -20.01 38.77
N LEU A 260 43.07 -21.21 38.19
CA LEU A 260 43.91 -22.30 38.65
C LEU A 260 45.42 -21.96 38.63
N HIS A 261 45.93 -21.38 37.50
CA HIS A 261 47.32 -20.97 37.42
C HIS A 261 47.66 -19.85 38.41
N ALA A 262 46.73 -18.93 38.64
CA ALA A 262 46.89 -17.88 39.67
C ALA A 262 46.96 -18.50 41.08
N GLN A 263 46.11 -19.45 41.40
CA GLN A 263 46.16 -20.16 42.70
C GLN A 263 47.45 -20.96 42.85
N ASN A 264 47.90 -21.64 41.79
CA ASN A 264 49.18 -22.36 41.79
C ASN A 264 50.37 -21.42 42.04
N ALA A 265 50.38 -20.22 41.38
CA ALA A 265 51.41 -19.22 41.59
C ALA A 265 51.43 -18.66 43.03
N LEU A 266 50.24 -18.51 43.65
CA LEU A 266 50.09 -18.06 45.03
C LEU A 266 50.53 -19.15 46.04
N ALA A 267 50.29 -20.43 45.74
CA ALA A 267 50.61 -21.57 46.59
C ALA A 267 52.02 -22.11 46.38
N ALA A 268 52.77 -21.65 45.36
CA ALA A 268 54.09 -22.16 45.00
C ALA A 268 55.12 -22.02 46.13
N ALA A 269 55.74 -23.17 46.48
CA ALA A 269 56.72 -23.21 47.56
C ALA A 269 58.11 -22.77 47.11
N SER A 270 58.40 -22.86 45.80
CA SER A 270 59.71 -22.46 45.24
C SER A 270 59.59 -21.27 44.27
N PRO A 271 60.65 -20.46 44.08
CA PRO A 271 60.68 -19.41 43.09
C PRO A 271 60.58 -19.91 41.64
N SER A 272 61.03 -21.18 41.34
CA SER A 272 60.93 -21.80 40.05
C SER A 272 59.48 -22.15 39.71
N ASP A 273 58.77 -22.83 40.61
CA ASP A 273 57.37 -23.23 40.42
C ASP A 273 56.45 -22.02 40.27
N ARG A 274 56.77 -20.94 41.05
CA ARG A 274 56.03 -19.66 40.91
C ARG A 274 56.23 -19.02 39.52
N ARG A 275 57.46 -19.07 39.01
CA ARG A 275 57.78 -18.54 37.68
C ARG A 275 57.06 -19.30 36.60
N GLU A 276 57.10 -20.62 36.67
CA GLU A 276 56.40 -21.52 35.73
C GLU A 276 54.87 -21.25 35.74
N ALA A 277 54.23 -21.18 36.93
CA ALA A 277 52.80 -20.89 37.05
C ALA A 277 52.44 -19.49 36.50
N LEU A 278 53.33 -18.50 36.67
CA LEU A 278 53.14 -17.15 36.10
C LEU A 278 53.32 -17.12 34.58
N GLU A 279 54.22 -17.93 34.01
CA GLU A 279 54.40 -18.07 32.58
C GLU A 279 53.17 -18.73 31.92
N GLU A 280 52.63 -19.78 32.56
CA GLU A 280 51.41 -20.44 32.15
C GLU A 280 50.20 -19.52 32.26
N LEU A 281 50.11 -18.71 33.35
CA LEU A 281 49.07 -17.66 33.50
C LEU A 281 49.17 -16.64 32.36
N ARG A 282 50.36 -16.15 32.03
CA ARG A 282 50.56 -15.20 30.92
C ARG A 282 50.16 -15.78 29.60
N GLY A 283 50.50 -17.05 29.34
CA GLY A 283 50.05 -17.77 28.14
C GLY A 283 48.53 -17.96 28.08
N GLY A 284 47.91 -18.21 29.23
CA GLY A 284 46.44 -18.28 29.37
C GLY A 284 45.75 -16.95 29.08
N VAL A 285 46.27 -15.84 29.60
CA VAL A 285 45.75 -14.49 29.28
C VAL A 285 45.83 -14.20 27.80
N ALA A 286 46.95 -14.49 27.14
CA ALA A 286 47.11 -14.29 25.70
C ALA A 286 46.12 -15.16 24.87
N ARG A 287 45.80 -16.40 25.32
CA ARG A 287 44.74 -17.21 24.70
C ARG A 287 43.36 -16.63 24.87
N ALA A 288 43.01 -16.19 26.09
CA ALA A 288 41.69 -15.57 26.37
C ALA A 288 41.50 -14.27 25.59
N THR A 289 42.52 -13.41 25.49
CA THR A 289 42.48 -12.16 24.69
C THR A 289 42.23 -12.45 23.21
N ARG A 290 42.90 -13.46 22.65
CA ARG A 290 42.65 -13.87 21.24
C ARG A 290 41.21 -14.34 21.04
N LEU A 291 40.68 -15.14 21.97
CA LEU A 291 39.28 -15.58 21.89
C LEU A 291 38.30 -14.41 21.88
N VAL A 292 38.49 -13.44 22.80
CA VAL A 292 37.67 -12.23 22.84
C VAL A 292 37.78 -11.46 21.53
N SER A 293 38.97 -11.27 20.99
CA SER A 293 39.15 -10.58 19.67
C SER A 293 38.44 -11.30 18.54
N GLN A 294 38.48 -12.65 18.50
CA GLN A 294 37.77 -13.46 17.52
C GLN A 294 36.23 -13.34 17.66
N LEU A 295 35.72 -13.32 18.91
CA LEU A 295 34.29 -13.12 19.17
C LEU A 295 33.83 -11.73 18.74
N LEU A 296 34.63 -10.69 19.01
CA LEU A 296 34.35 -9.31 18.57
C LEU A 296 34.36 -9.18 17.03
N THR A 297 35.30 -9.85 16.38
CA THR A 297 35.35 -9.90 14.91
C THR A 297 34.10 -10.56 14.35
N LEU A 298 33.68 -11.71 14.89
CA LEU A 298 32.45 -12.40 14.50
C LEU A 298 31.18 -11.56 14.75
N ALA A 299 31.15 -10.80 15.83
CA ALA A 299 30.03 -9.91 16.14
C ALA A 299 29.90 -8.73 15.15
N ARG A 300 31.04 -8.22 14.63
CA ARG A 300 31.10 -7.15 13.62
C ARG A 300 30.83 -7.63 12.19
N LEU A 301 30.96 -8.91 11.92
CA LEU A 301 30.74 -9.53 10.61
C LEU A 301 29.25 -9.88 10.39
N ASP A 302 28.31 -9.08 10.91
CA ASP A 302 26.89 -9.30 10.64
C ASP A 302 26.59 -9.07 9.15
N PRO A 303 25.90 -10.00 8.46
CA PRO A 303 25.66 -9.95 7.01
C PRO A 303 24.83 -8.73 6.56
N ASP A 304 24.10 -8.08 7.48
CA ASP A 304 23.19 -6.98 7.16
C ASP A 304 23.87 -5.59 7.15
N GLU A 305 25.12 -5.47 7.62
CA GLU A 305 25.92 -4.23 7.53
C GLU A 305 26.86 -4.27 6.31
N VAL A 306 26.32 -4.02 5.14
CA VAL A 306 27.15 -3.79 3.94
C VAL A 306 27.71 -2.37 4.01
N SER A 307 29.02 -2.25 4.24
CA SER A 307 29.69 -0.96 4.12
C SER A 307 29.63 -0.46 2.67
N PRO A 308 29.05 0.72 2.40
CA PRO A 308 28.82 1.19 1.03
C PRO A 308 30.11 1.57 0.27
N VAL A 309 31.24 1.73 0.95
CA VAL A 309 32.52 2.11 0.35
C VAL A 309 33.60 1.13 0.78
N ARG A 310 34.07 0.32 -0.14
CA ARG A 310 35.22 -0.56 0.03
C ARG A 310 36.45 0.05 -0.63
N PRO A 311 37.43 0.55 0.14
CA PRO A 311 38.68 1.03 -0.43
C PRO A 311 39.41 -0.11 -1.13
N THR A 312 40.14 0.22 -2.17
CA THR A 312 40.98 -0.75 -2.87
C THR A 312 42.23 -1.01 -2.02
N GLN A 313 42.46 -2.26 -1.64
CA GLN A 313 43.62 -2.71 -0.89
C GLN A 313 44.57 -3.54 -1.79
N ASP A 314 45.83 -3.57 -1.45
CA ASP A 314 46.82 -4.44 -2.10
C ASP A 314 46.94 -5.75 -1.31
N LEU A 315 46.39 -6.83 -1.85
CA LEU A 315 46.42 -8.16 -1.26
C LEU A 315 47.83 -8.66 -0.96
N LEU A 316 48.78 -8.43 -1.89
CA LEU A 316 50.16 -8.91 -1.70
C LEU A 316 50.87 -8.16 -0.56
N LEU A 317 50.65 -6.86 -0.44
CA LEU A 317 51.22 -6.06 0.65
C LEU A 317 50.66 -6.51 2.00
N GLU A 318 49.31 -6.58 2.13
CA GLU A 318 48.67 -7.00 3.40
C GLU A 318 49.04 -8.44 3.79
N VAL A 319 49.15 -9.35 2.84
CA VAL A 319 49.60 -10.74 3.09
C VAL A 319 51.03 -10.76 3.60
N ARG A 320 51.93 -9.98 3.01
CA ARG A 320 53.33 -9.89 3.46
C ARG A 320 53.45 -9.35 4.89
N GLU A 321 52.71 -8.29 5.18
CA GLU A 321 52.67 -7.69 6.53
C GLU A 321 52.16 -8.70 7.57
N ALA A 322 51.03 -9.37 7.28
CA ALA A 322 50.47 -10.37 8.18
C ALA A 322 51.35 -11.60 8.35
N LEU A 323 52.08 -12.04 7.31
CA LEU A 323 53.08 -13.12 7.41
C LEU A 323 54.29 -12.71 8.22
N ALA A 324 54.77 -11.47 8.11
CA ALA A 324 55.86 -10.92 8.93
C ALA A 324 55.48 -10.95 10.43
N GLU A 325 54.25 -10.67 10.79
CA GLU A 325 53.76 -10.78 12.17
C GLU A 325 53.68 -12.24 12.67
N LEU A 326 53.47 -13.22 11.77
CA LEU A 326 53.42 -14.66 12.11
C LEU A 326 54.77 -15.37 12.04
N ALA A 327 55.78 -14.74 11.40
CA ALA A 327 57.11 -15.33 11.26
C ALA A 327 57.80 -15.70 12.60
N PRO A 328 57.70 -14.90 13.68
CA PRO A 328 58.26 -15.29 14.95
C PRO A 328 57.62 -16.58 15.52
N LEU A 329 56.31 -16.78 15.33
CA LEU A 329 55.58 -17.95 15.77
C LEU A 329 56.03 -19.23 14.99
N ALA A 330 56.25 -19.08 13.69
CA ALA A 330 56.79 -20.14 12.84
C ALA A 330 58.21 -20.55 13.30
N ALA A 331 59.07 -19.53 13.55
CA ALA A 331 60.42 -19.77 14.01
C ALA A 331 60.50 -20.48 15.40
N GLU A 332 59.60 -20.06 16.33
CA GLU A 332 59.51 -20.73 17.67
C GLU A 332 59.17 -22.22 17.55
N ARG A 333 58.46 -22.60 16.48
CA ARG A 333 58.04 -23.98 16.22
C ARG A 333 58.94 -24.73 15.22
N GLU A 334 60.05 -24.14 14.84
CA GLU A 334 60.98 -24.65 13.82
C GLU A 334 60.30 -24.92 12.45
N GLN A 335 59.17 -24.24 12.15
CA GLN A 335 58.36 -24.42 10.95
C GLN A 335 58.83 -23.47 9.83
N THR A 336 58.74 -23.92 8.58
CA THR A 336 59.05 -23.09 7.39
C THR A 336 57.77 -22.44 6.90
N LEU A 337 57.83 -21.10 6.76
CA LEU A 337 56.73 -20.30 6.20
C LEU A 337 57.21 -19.76 4.83
N ASP A 338 56.53 -20.17 3.75
CA ASP A 338 56.92 -19.92 2.39
C ASP A 338 55.80 -19.15 1.64
N LEU A 339 56.15 -18.02 0.93
CA LEU A 339 55.19 -17.22 0.18
C LEU A 339 55.53 -17.24 -1.32
N HIS A 340 54.57 -17.72 -2.10
CA HIS A 340 54.62 -17.71 -3.56
C HIS A 340 53.59 -16.75 -4.13
N ALA A 341 54.03 -15.72 -4.86
CA ALA A 341 53.17 -14.79 -5.55
C ALA A 341 53.82 -14.31 -6.84
N ASP A 342 53.05 -14.13 -7.89
CA ASP A 342 53.49 -13.48 -9.12
C ASP A 342 53.61 -11.97 -8.89
N HIS A 343 54.83 -11.43 -8.94
CA HIS A 343 55.07 -10.01 -8.72
C HIS A 343 54.59 -9.11 -9.86
N THR A 344 54.22 -9.69 -11.00
CA THR A 344 53.71 -8.95 -12.17
C THR A 344 52.20 -8.85 -12.20
N ALA A 345 51.49 -9.60 -11.37
CA ALA A 345 50.01 -9.62 -11.28
C ALA A 345 49.46 -8.39 -10.56
N ASP A 346 48.23 -8.01 -10.90
CA ASP A 346 47.50 -6.98 -10.19
C ASP A 346 46.80 -7.60 -8.96
N TRP A 347 47.21 -7.19 -7.77
CA TRP A 347 46.75 -7.69 -6.47
C TRP A 347 45.72 -6.77 -5.80
N ARG A 348 45.23 -5.77 -6.53
CA ARG A 348 44.24 -4.81 -5.99
C ARG A 348 42.86 -5.44 -5.87
N LEU A 349 42.26 -5.27 -4.70
CA LEU A 349 40.95 -5.82 -4.35
C LEU A 349 40.14 -4.81 -3.53
N PRO A 350 38.88 -4.55 -3.87
CA PRO A 350 38.01 -3.71 -3.04
C PRO A 350 37.56 -4.47 -1.78
N THR A 351 38.22 -4.19 -0.65
CA THR A 351 37.93 -4.82 0.65
C THR A 351 37.94 -3.79 1.77
N GLU A 352 37.32 -4.15 2.89
CA GLU A 352 37.43 -3.36 4.12
C GLU A 352 38.85 -3.50 4.70
N PRO A 353 39.43 -2.41 5.26
CA PRO A 353 40.76 -2.47 5.90
C PRO A 353 40.83 -3.56 6.97
N GLY A 354 41.91 -4.34 6.98
CA GLY A 354 42.15 -5.42 7.92
C GLY A 354 41.42 -6.75 7.61
N THR A 355 40.55 -6.80 6.56
CA THR A 355 39.90 -8.04 6.12
C THR A 355 40.93 -9.08 5.69
N LEU A 356 41.86 -8.71 4.83
CA LEU A 356 42.88 -9.61 4.28
C LEU A 356 43.84 -10.06 5.40
N ALA A 357 44.28 -9.17 6.25
CA ALA A 357 45.08 -9.51 7.42
C ALA A 357 44.36 -10.53 8.33
N THR A 358 43.06 -10.32 8.57
CA THR A 358 42.23 -11.26 9.35
C THR A 358 42.15 -12.64 8.69
N LEU A 359 42.00 -12.73 7.36
CA LEU A 359 42.00 -13.99 6.61
C LEU A 359 43.33 -14.72 6.79
N VAL A 360 44.48 -14.02 6.58
CA VAL A 360 45.80 -14.57 6.70
C VAL A 360 46.07 -15.08 8.13
N HIS A 361 45.79 -14.25 9.16
CA HIS A 361 45.99 -14.64 10.54
C HIS A 361 45.20 -15.91 10.95
N ASN A 362 43.98 -16.04 10.44
CA ASN A 362 43.15 -17.21 10.74
C ASN A 362 43.60 -18.45 9.95
N LEU A 363 43.90 -18.35 8.65
CA LEU A 363 44.29 -19.48 7.82
C LEU A 363 45.71 -19.93 8.16
N VAL A 364 46.68 -18.99 8.11
CA VAL A 364 48.11 -19.34 8.39
C VAL A 364 48.32 -19.66 9.86
N GLY A 365 47.67 -18.95 10.79
CA GLY A 365 47.68 -19.28 12.20
C GLY A 365 47.08 -20.66 12.52
N ASN A 366 46.10 -21.14 11.75
CA ASN A 366 45.64 -22.55 11.84
C ASN A 366 46.68 -23.49 11.28
N ALA A 367 47.25 -23.24 10.13
CA ALA A 367 48.27 -24.04 9.49
C ALA A 367 49.49 -24.26 10.44
N LEU A 368 50.02 -23.16 11.00
CA LEU A 368 51.14 -23.21 11.95
C LEU A 368 50.81 -24.00 13.25
N ARG A 369 49.57 -23.95 13.71
CA ARG A 369 49.14 -24.68 14.92
C ARG A 369 49.02 -26.17 14.70
N HIS A 370 48.61 -26.60 13.53
CA HIS A 370 48.31 -28.01 13.24
C HIS A 370 49.46 -28.69 12.50
N SER A 371 50.41 -27.95 11.94
CA SER A 371 51.63 -28.55 11.40
C SER A 371 52.57 -29.02 12.52
N PRO A 372 53.29 -30.16 12.31
CA PRO A 372 54.30 -30.62 13.26
C PRO A 372 55.52 -29.68 13.31
N PRO A 373 56.37 -29.77 14.35
CA PRO A 373 57.67 -29.12 14.35
C PRO A 373 58.49 -29.50 13.10
N GLY A 374 59.14 -28.53 12.48
CA GLY A 374 59.88 -28.73 11.21
C GLY A 374 58.97 -28.80 9.97
N GLY A 375 57.66 -28.68 10.15
CA GLY A 375 56.66 -28.71 9.05
C GLY A 375 56.73 -27.48 8.14
N LEU A 376 56.10 -27.62 6.96
CA LEU A 376 56.02 -26.56 5.96
C LEU A 376 54.61 -25.98 5.91
N VAL A 377 54.52 -24.65 5.96
CA VAL A 377 53.29 -23.88 5.65
C VAL A 377 53.53 -23.04 4.41
N ARG A 378 52.89 -23.40 3.32
CA ARG A 378 53.04 -22.71 2.03
C ARG A 378 51.81 -21.80 1.78
N VAL A 379 52.06 -20.54 1.55
CA VAL A 379 51.08 -19.55 1.19
C VAL A 379 51.25 -19.17 -0.31
N GLN A 380 50.21 -19.31 -1.09
CA GLN A 380 50.21 -19.00 -2.50
C GLN A 380 49.15 -17.97 -2.82
N LEU A 381 49.53 -16.91 -3.54
CA LEU A 381 48.60 -15.96 -4.12
C LEU A 381 48.48 -16.23 -5.62
N ILE A 382 47.23 -16.43 -6.10
CA ILE A 382 46.95 -16.75 -7.49
C ILE A 382 45.98 -15.69 -8.00
N ALA A 383 46.40 -14.99 -9.09
CA ALA A 383 45.56 -13.99 -9.73
C ALA A 383 44.88 -14.61 -10.95
N GLU A 384 43.58 -14.74 -10.89
CA GLU A 384 42.72 -15.12 -12.02
C GLU A 384 41.99 -13.87 -12.56
N PRO A 385 41.45 -13.89 -13.78
CA PRO A 385 40.80 -12.72 -14.36
C PRO A 385 39.62 -12.18 -13.52
N GLU A 386 38.85 -13.04 -12.91
CA GLU A 386 37.65 -12.69 -12.16
C GLU A 386 37.76 -12.78 -10.64
N GLN A 387 38.81 -13.41 -10.12
CA GLN A 387 39.01 -13.66 -8.68
C GLN A 387 40.48 -13.65 -8.29
N LEU A 388 40.72 -13.32 -7.04
CA LEU A 388 42.00 -13.53 -6.37
C LEU A 388 41.87 -14.71 -5.40
N ILE A 389 42.89 -15.57 -5.36
CA ILE A 389 42.90 -16.78 -4.49
C ILE A 389 44.06 -16.69 -3.53
N LEU A 390 43.76 -16.72 -2.25
CA LEU A 390 44.70 -16.94 -1.19
C LEU A 390 44.63 -18.45 -0.82
N ARG A 391 45.67 -19.20 -1.10
CA ARG A 391 45.80 -20.62 -0.81
C ARG A 391 46.84 -20.82 0.27
N VAL A 392 46.47 -21.60 1.29
CA VAL A 392 47.36 -21.99 2.38
C VAL A 392 47.37 -23.51 2.44
N ASP A 393 48.56 -24.10 2.24
CA ASP A 393 48.79 -25.53 2.38
C ASP A 393 49.64 -25.80 3.64
N ASP A 394 49.22 -26.73 4.46
CA ASP A 394 49.92 -27.14 5.67
C ASP A 394 50.33 -28.61 5.58
N SER A 395 51.31 -28.99 6.42
CA SER A 395 51.81 -30.37 6.58
C SER A 395 51.21 -31.07 7.81
N GLY A 396 50.06 -30.65 8.29
CA GLY A 396 49.37 -31.22 9.43
C GLY A 396 48.62 -32.51 9.08
N PRO A 397 47.77 -33.00 9.98
CA PRO A 397 46.99 -34.24 9.78
C PRO A 397 45.86 -34.12 8.77
N GLY A 398 45.58 -32.91 8.27
CA GLY A 398 44.46 -32.64 7.39
C GLY A 398 43.10 -32.70 8.11
N ILE A 399 42.00 -32.61 7.32
CA ILE A 399 40.64 -32.75 7.79
C ILE A 399 39.89 -33.75 6.92
N PRO A 400 39.29 -34.81 7.53
CA PRO A 400 38.48 -35.79 6.83
C PRO A 400 37.39 -35.15 5.99
N ALA A 401 37.07 -35.72 4.82
CA ALA A 401 36.11 -35.11 3.89
C ALA A 401 34.73 -34.88 4.52
N GLU A 402 34.28 -35.78 5.37
CA GLU A 402 33.01 -35.69 6.11
C GLU A 402 32.97 -34.59 7.19
N GLU A 403 34.13 -34.13 7.65
CA GLU A 403 34.24 -33.07 8.67
C GLU A 403 34.45 -31.67 8.05
N ARG A 404 34.79 -31.57 6.74
CA ARG A 404 35.19 -30.30 6.10
C ARG A 404 34.08 -29.25 6.10
N GLU A 405 32.82 -29.64 6.00
CA GLU A 405 31.68 -28.72 6.11
C GLU A 405 31.44 -28.34 7.58
N ARG A 406 31.56 -29.26 8.49
CA ARG A 406 31.29 -29.03 9.92
C ARG A 406 32.33 -28.16 10.61
N VAL A 407 33.59 -28.18 10.17
CA VAL A 407 34.65 -27.31 10.74
C VAL A 407 34.48 -25.83 10.34
N LEU A 408 33.58 -25.52 9.43
CA LEU A 408 33.14 -24.15 9.11
C LEU A 408 32.07 -23.64 10.10
N GLU A 409 31.41 -24.57 10.83
CA GLU A 409 30.49 -24.18 11.89
C GLU A 409 31.26 -23.59 13.08
N ARG A 410 30.67 -22.64 13.76
CA ARG A 410 31.28 -21.99 14.93
C ARG A 410 31.50 -23.00 16.05
N PHE A 411 32.66 -22.91 16.71
CA PHE A 411 33.04 -23.75 17.85
C PHE A 411 33.16 -25.25 17.52
N HIS A 412 33.05 -25.64 16.24
CA HIS A 412 33.27 -27.02 15.83
C HIS A 412 34.76 -27.28 15.61
N ARG A 413 35.23 -28.50 15.99
CA ARG A 413 36.64 -28.94 15.93
C ARG A 413 36.72 -30.35 15.42
N ALA A 414 37.60 -30.61 14.47
CA ALA A 414 37.82 -31.93 13.88
C ALA A 414 38.71 -32.85 14.74
N GLY A 415 39.04 -32.46 15.98
CA GLY A 415 39.87 -33.30 16.86
C GLY A 415 40.34 -32.58 18.13
N PRO A 416 41.03 -33.28 19.04
CA PRO A 416 41.62 -32.69 20.23
C PRO A 416 42.78 -31.78 19.85
N GLY A 417 42.71 -30.49 20.16
CA GLY A 417 43.74 -29.50 19.86
C GLY A 417 43.48 -28.16 20.53
N ALA A 418 44.44 -27.26 20.58
CA ALA A 418 44.32 -25.95 21.18
C ALA A 418 43.66 -24.95 20.17
N GLY A 419 42.45 -24.51 20.45
CA GLY A 419 41.75 -23.48 19.66
C GLY A 419 40.25 -23.47 19.93
N ALA A 420 39.58 -22.31 19.75
CA ALA A 420 38.16 -22.14 20.02
C ALA A 420 37.24 -22.60 18.87
N GLY A 421 37.77 -23.15 17.77
CA GLY A 421 36.95 -23.53 16.62
C GLY A 421 36.29 -22.34 15.88
N LEU A 422 36.87 -21.13 16.02
CA LEU A 422 36.30 -19.90 15.43
C LEU A 422 37.04 -19.44 14.15
N GLY A 423 38.29 -19.88 13.96
CA GLY A 423 39.13 -19.32 12.86
C GLY A 423 38.54 -19.53 11.46
N LEU A 424 38.13 -20.78 11.12
CA LEU A 424 37.55 -21.08 9.80
C LEU A 424 36.17 -20.46 9.62
N SER A 425 35.37 -20.40 10.66
CA SER A 425 34.06 -19.76 10.61
C SER A 425 34.16 -18.22 10.44
N ILE A 426 35.24 -17.60 10.94
CA ILE A 426 35.53 -16.16 10.66
C ILE A 426 35.91 -16.01 9.18
N VAL A 427 36.76 -16.89 8.67
CA VAL A 427 37.18 -16.83 7.24
C VAL A 427 35.98 -17.01 6.32
N GLU A 428 35.11 -18.00 6.58
CA GLU A 428 33.93 -18.26 5.79
C GLU A 428 33.01 -17.02 5.75
N ARG A 429 32.71 -16.41 6.92
CA ARG A 429 31.87 -15.21 6.99
C ARG A 429 32.49 -13.97 6.32
N LEU A 430 33.80 -13.80 6.45
CA LEU A 430 34.50 -12.73 5.74
C LEU A 430 34.38 -12.90 4.23
N LEU A 431 34.56 -14.13 3.76
CA LEU A 431 34.43 -14.44 2.34
C LEU A 431 32.99 -14.25 1.85
N ASP A 432 32.00 -14.79 2.58
CA ASP A 432 30.56 -14.59 2.24
C ASP A 432 30.20 -13.12 2.12
N ARG A 433 30.67 -12.28 3.05
CA ARG A 433 30.44 -10.81 3.02
C ARG A 433 31.03 -10.14 1.77
N HIS A 434 32.08 -10.73 1.21
CA HIS A 434 32.75 -10.24 -0.01
C HIS A 434 32.32 -11.01 -1.27
N GLY A 435 31.31 -11.88 -1.19
CA GLY A 435 30.86 -12.71 -2.31
C GLY A 435 31.87 -13.80 -2.71
N GLY A 436 32.82 -14.09 -1.82
CA GLY A 436 33.84 -15.11 -1.98
C GLY A 436 33.42 -16.48 -1.45
N ARG A 437 34.34 -17.44 -1.47
CA ARG A 437 34.14 -18.80 -0.97
C ARG A 437 35.39 -19.36 -0.36
N LEU A 438 35.24 -20.18 0.71
CA LEU A 438 36.31 -21.02 1.28
C LEU A 438 36.16 -22.45 0.76
N LEU A 439 37.27 -23.02 0.27
CA LEU A 439 37.35 -24.43 -0.14
C LEU A 439 38.43 -25.13 0.69
N LEU A 440 38.05 -26.23 1.29
CA LEU A 440 38.95 -27.09 2.07
C LEU A 440 39.23 -28.40 1.30
N ARG A 441 40.49 -28.69 1.05
CA ARG A 441 40.95 -29.90 0.33
C ARG A 441 42.14 -30.49 1.02
N GLU A 442 42.57 -31.66 0.58
CA GLU A 442 43.82 -32.27 0.97
C GLU A 442 45.01 -31.57 0.26
N ALA A 443 46.05 -31.26 0.99
CA ALA A 443 47.25 -30.67 0.42
C ALA A 443 48.09 -31.74 -0.31
N PRO A 444 48.86 -31.36 -1.38
CA PRO A 444 49.66 -32.36 -2.14
C PRO A 444 50.72 -33.09 -1.35
N GLU A 445 51.19 -32.50 -0.28
CA GLU A 445 52.24 -33.05 0.58
C GLU A 445 51.63 -33.69 1.87
N GLY A 446 50.32 -33.93 1.86
CA GLY A 446 49.55 -34.25 3.05
C GLY A 446 49.11 -32.99 3.79
N GLY A 447 48.19 -33.10 4.77
CA GLY A 447 47.67 -31.93 5.48
C GLY A 447 46.47 -31.29 4.84
N LEU A 448 46.19 -30.02 5.19
CA LEU A 448 45.05 -29.28 4.73
C LEU A 448 45.44 -28.21 3.70
N ARG A 449 44.70 -28.15 2.61
CA ARG A 449 44.67 -27.02 1.69
C ARG A 449 43.43 -26.18 1.94
N ALA A 450 43.62 -24.93 2.33
CA ALA A 450 42.56 -23.93 2.47
C ALA A 450 42.68 -22.88 1.36
N GLU A 451 41.65 -22.77 0.51
CA GLU A 451 41.59 -21.76 -0.58
C GLU A 451 40.51 -20.73 -0.30
N ALA A 452 40.89 -19.50 -0.01
CA ALA A 452 40.00 -18.38 0.08
C ALA A 452 39.93 -17.67 -1.30
N ARG A 453 38.77 -17.73 -1.94
CA ARG A 453 38.52 -17.14 -3.26
C ARG A 453 37.73 -15.85 -3.11
N LEU A 454 38.27 -14.75 -3.62
CA LEU A 454 37.71 -13.42 -3.51
C LEU A 454 37.43 -12.87 -4.92
N PRO A 455 36.19 -12.51 -5.26
CA PRO A 455 35.88 -11.91 -6.54
C PRO A 455 36.52 -10.51 -6.65
N ARG A 456 36.94 -10.13 -7.85
CA ARG A 456 37.53 -8.81 -8.14
C ARG A 456 36.49 -7.68 -8.29
N ARG A 457 35.19 -8.00 -8.33
CA ARG A 457 34.08 -7.06 -8.52
C ARG A 457 33.11 -7.09 -7.36
#